data_a3f7331306f53f3c408c5441d0044ddf
#
_entry.id   a3f7331306f53f3c408c5441d0044ddf
#
_cell.length_a   1.000
_cell.length_b   1.000
_cell.length_c   1.000
_cell.angle_alpha   90.00
_cell.angle_beta   90.00
_cell.angle_gamma   90.00
#
_symmetry.space_group_name_H-M   'P 1'
#
loop_
_entity.id
_entity.type
_entity.pdbx_description
1 polymer ?
#
loop_
_entity_poly.entity_id
_entity_poly.type
_entity_poly.pdbx_seq_one_letter_code
_entity_poly.pdbx_strand_id
1 'polypeptide(L)'
;MFFSLMPLQSLIHSYAKTRGIHVMPEIDVPGHAESWGVGYPELWPSSSCKEPLDVSKNFTFDVVSGIVRDLRRIFPFELFHMGGDEVNTDCWNTTAHIKRWLTDNKMTTKDAYQYFVVKAQEIAILNNRTPVNWEETFINFPSKLNPKTVVHNWLVSGICPKAVAKGFRCIFSNQGVWYLDHLDVPWQPVYNAEPLEGISDAAQQELILGGEVCMWGENGDTSDVQQTIWPRAAAAAERLWSSREATSSGNINQTVLPRLHYFRCLLNMRGVQAAPVTNFYARRPPIGPGSCYDQ
;
A
#
# COMPACT_ATOMS: atom_id res chain seq x y z
N MET A 1 -14.99 19.10 -2.45
CA MET A 1 -13.96 18.92 -1.40
C MET A 1 -12.56 18.74 -1.96
N PHE A 2 -12.35 18.07 -3.10
CA PHE A 2 -11.04 17.89 -3.75
C PHE A 2 -10.29 19.19 -4.10
N PHE A 3 -10.99 20.23 -4.55
CA PHE A 3 -10.35 21.49 -4.96
C PHE A 3 -9.64 22.25 -3.82
N SER A 4 -10.07 22.06 -2.57
CA SER A 4 -9.46 22.73 -1.41
C SER A 4 -8.12 22.09 -0.98
N LEU A 5 -7.87 20.82 -1.34
CA LEU A 5 -6.65 20.08 -0.97
C LEU A 5 -5.56 20.12 -2.05
N MET A 6 -5.87 20.51 -3.29
CA MET A 6 -4.89 20.58 -4.40
C MET A 6 -3.63 21.40 -4.08
N PRO A 7 -3.72 22.56 -3.40
CA PRO A 7 -2.52 23.32 -3.02
C PRO A 7 -1.60 22.55 -2.07
N LEU A 8 -2.18 21.84 -1.09
CA LEU A 8 -1.41 21.03 -0.13
C LEU A 8 -0.76 19.82 -0.81
N GLN A 9 -1.48 19.11 -1.65
CA GLN A 9 -0.95 17.98 -2.42
C GLN A 9 0.20 18.42 -3.34
N SER A 10 0.06 19.56 -4.02
CA SER A 10 1.12 20.15 -4.85
C SER A 10 2.34 20.53 -4.01
N LEU A 11 2.13 21.04 -2.80
CA LEU A 11 3.21 21.36 -1.87
C LEU A 11 3.95 20.10 -1.42
N ILE A 12 3.23 19.04 -1.05
CA ILE A 12 3.81 17.73 -0.68
C ILE A 12 4.67 17.20 -1.84
N HIS A 13 4.14 17.19 -3.07
CA HIS A 13 4.90 16.75 -4.23
C HIS A 13 6.16 17.58 -4.45
N SER A 14 6.04 18.91 -4.41
CA SER A 14 7.18 19.83 -4.61
C SER A 14 8.24 19.63 -3.53
N TYR A 15 7.83 19.48 -2.28
CA TYR A 15 8.74 19.23 -1.16
C TYR A 15 9.47 17.89 -1.30
N ALA A 16 8.76 16.83 -1.66
CA ALA A 16 9.34 15.50 -1.91
C ALA A 16 10.35 15.56 -3.07
N LYS A 17 9.98 16.22 -4.18
CA LYS A 17 10.83 16.36 -5.36
C LYS A 17 12.17 17.03 -5.06
N THR A 18 12.19 18.07 -4.20
CA THR A 18 13.45 18.74 -3.78
C THR A 18 14.38 17.80 -3.00
N ARG A 19 13.90 16.63 -2.58
CA ARG A 19 14.66 15.59 -1.85
C ARG A 19 14.88 14.34 -2.68
N GLY A 20 14.59 14.39 -4.00
CA GLY A 20 14.72 13.24 -4.88
C GLY A 20 13.69 12.13 -4.64
N ILE A 21 12.57 12.44 -3.96
CA ILE A 21 11.52 11.49 -3.62
C ILE A 21 10.36 11.64 -4.61
N HIS A 22 9.93 10.53 -5.19
CA HIS A 22 8.70 10.43 -5.96
C HIS A 22 7.53 10.09 -5.04
N VAL A 23 6.38 10.73 -5.27
CA VAL A 23 5.14 10.43 -4.57
C VAL A 23 4.25 9.61 -5.48
N MET A 24 3.92 8.40 -5.08
CA MET A 24 2.94 7.54 -5.73
C MET A 24 1.58 7.77 -5.05
N PRO A 25 0.61 8.39 -5.73
CA PRO A 25 -0.73 8.55 -5.17
C PRO A 25 -1.49 7.23 -5.27
N GLU A 26 -2.41 7.03 -4.33
CA GLU A 26 -3.36 5.93 -4.34
C GLU A 26 -4.80 6.45 -4.33
N ILE A 27 -5.64 5.77 -5.11
CA ILE A 27 -7.08 5.72 -4.94
C ILE A 27 -7.49 4.27 -4.88
N ASP A 28 -8.08 3.86 -3.79
CA ASP A 28 -8.51 2.49 -3.64
C ASP A 28 -9.92 2.31 -4.17
N VAL A 29 -10.07 1.41 -5.15
CA VAL A 29 -11.33 1.13 -5.83
C VAL A 29 -11.42 -0.34 -6.27
N PRO A 30 -12.60 -0.97 -6.23
CA PRO A 30 -13.93 -0.44 -5.90
C PRO A 30 -14.24 -0.38 -4.40
N GLY A 31 -13.45 -1.05 -3.54
CA GLY A 31 -13.53 -1.01 -2.09
C GLY A 31 -12.88 0.26 -1.52
N HIS A 32 -12.93 0.43 -0.20
CA HIS A 32 -12.32 1.54 0.56
C HIS A 32 -12.68 2.94 0.06
N ALA A 33 -13.76 3.06 -0.71
CA ALA A 33 -14.21 4.27 -1.40
C ALA A 33 -15.58 4.80 -0.91
N GLU A 34 -16.11 4.31 0.23
CA GLU A 34 -17.41 4.71 0.76
C GLU A 34 -17.54 6.24 0.85
N SER A 35 -16.50 6.93 1.30
CA SER A 35 -16.49 8.38 1.48
C SER A 35 -16.77 9.18 0.21
N TRP A 36 -16.52 8.62 -0.98
CA TRP A 36 -16.76 9.30 -2.25
C TRP A 36 -18.25 9.57 -2.49
N GLY A 37 -19.11 8.67 -2.04
CA GLY A 37 -20.55 8.82 -2.17
C GLY A 37 -21.14 9.93 -1.30
N VAL A 38 -20.38 10.50 -0.37
CA VAL A 38 -20.80 11.72 0.35
C VAL A 38 -20.86 12.91 -0.62
N GLY A 39 -19.92 12.99 -1.56
CA GLY A 39 -19.92 14.03 -2.61
C GLY A 39 -20.69 13.63 -3.87
N TYR A 40 -20.73 12.32 -4.17
CA TYR A 40 -21.37 11.75 -5.35
C TYR A 40 -22.23 10.53 -4.94
N PRO A 41 -23.43 10.72 -4.40
CA PRO A 41 -24.27 9.62 -3.88
C PRO A 41 -24.59 8.53 -4.92
N GLU A 42 -24.54 8.87 -6.20
CA GLU A 42 -24.75 7.92 -7.30
C GLU A 42 -23.64 6.85 -7.42
N LEU A 43 -22.48 7.06 -6.77
CA LEU A 43 -21.40 6.05 -6.72
C LEU A 43 -21.76 4.90 -5.80
N TRP A 44 -22.61 5.12 -4.80
CA TRP A 44 -23.11 4.04 -3.97
C TRP A 44 -24.09 3.15 -4.71
N PRO A 45 -23.97 1.84 -4.60
CA PRO A 45 -25.01 0.92 -5.07
C PRO A 45 -26.39 1.23 -4.51
N SER A 46 -26.48 1.57 -3.21
CA SER A 46 -27.72 2.01 -2.55
C SER A 46 -27.39 2.72 -1.22
N SER A 47 -28.40 3.23 -0.54
CA SER A 47 -28.24 3.82 0.80
C SER A 47 -27.77 2.80 1.86
N SER A 48 -28.05 1.51 1.65
CA SER A 48 -27.65 0.41 2.54
C SER A 48 -26.43 -0.37 2.05
N CYS A 49 -25.95 -0.09 0.83
CA CYS A 49 -24.75 -0.65 0.25
C CYS A 49 -23.91 0.51 -0.30
N LYS A 50 -22.96 0.96 0.47
CA LYS A 50 -22.14 2.12 0.12
C LYS A 50 -20.79 1.74 -0.47
N GLU A 51 -20.43 0.47 -0.33
CA GLU A 51 -19.18 -0.12 -0.80
C GLU A 51 -19.41 -1.60 -1.16
N PRO A 52 -18.81 -2.13 -2.24
CA PRO A 52 -17.94 -1.45 -3.22
C PRO A 52 -18.73 -0.48 -4.12
N LEU A 53 -18.04 0.44 -4.82
CA LEU A 53 -18.66 1.38 -5.75
C LEU A 53 -19.53 0.66 -6.79
N ASP A 54 -20.55 1.35 -7.30
CA ASP A 54 -21.50 0.80 -8.26
C ASP A 54 -20.83 0.48 -9.61
N VAL A 55 -20.60 -0.81 -9.84
CA VAL A 55 -19.94 -1.34 -11.04
C VAL A 55 -20.79 -1.23 -12.32
N SER A 56 -22.09 -1.09 -12.17
CA SER A 56 -23.03 -1.10 -13.30
C SER A 56 -23.17 0.25 -14.01
N LYS A 57 -22.65 1.34 -13.42
CA LYS A 57 -22.78 2.68 -13.93
C LYS A 57 -21.53 3.19 -14.62
N ASN A 58 -21.66 3.72 -15.82
CA ASN A 58 -20.56 4.41 -16.50
C ASN A 58 -20.08 5.63 -15.71
N PHE A 59 -20.98 6.33 -15.03
CA PHE A 59 -20.67 7.48 -14.18
C PHE A 59 -19.58 7.16 -13.13
N THR A 60 -19.58 5.94 -12.57
CA THR A 60 -18.53 5.50 -11.63
C THR A 60 -17.14 5.57 -12.27
N PHE A 61 -17.01 5.08 -13.49
CA PHE A 61 -15.75 5.10 -14.22
C PHE A 61 -15.38 6.50 -14.74
N ASP A 62 -16.37 7.33 -15.04
CA ASP A 62 -16.15 8.74 -15.40
C ASP A 62 -15.54 9.51 -14.22
N VAL A 63 -16.03 9.28 -12.99
CA VAL A 63 -15.48 9.88 -11.77
C VAL A 63 -14.06 9.36 -11.52
N VAL A 64 -13.82 8.04 -11.59
CA VAL A 64 -12.47 7.46 -11.46
C VAL A 64 -11.51 8.10 -12.48
N SER A 65 -11.93 8.21 -13.73
CA SER A 65 -11.13 8.82 -14.81
C SER A 65 -10.81 10.29 -14.53
N GLY A 66 -11.79 11.03 -14.03
CA GLY A 66 -11.61 12.43 -13.63
C GLY A 66 -10.55 12.59 -12.53
N ILE A 67 -10.63 11.76 -11.49
CA ILE A 67 -9.69 11.78 -10.36
C ILE A 67 -8.27 11.41 -10.81
N VAL A 68 -8.11 10.32 -11.57
CA VAL A 68 -6.80 9.89 -12.09
C VAL A 68 -6.16 10.98 -12.94
N ARG A 69 -6.95 11.64 -13.81
CA ARG A 69 -6.49 12.74 -14.65
C ARG A 69 -6.06 13.97 -13.82
N ASP A 70 -6.80 14.32 -12.78
CA ASP A 70 -6.47 15.48 -11.95
C ASP A 70 -5.22 15.19 -11.08
N LEU A 71 -5.12 13.99 -10.50
CA LEU A 71 -3.94 13.56 -9.78
C LEU A 71 -2.70 13.45 -10.69
N ARG A 72 -2.88 13.18 -11.99
CA ARG A 72 -1.76 13.20 -12.95
C ARG A 72 -1.05 14.55 -13.01
N ARG A 73 -1.79 15.63 -12.86
CA ARG A 73 -1.24 17.00 -12.90
C ARG A 73 -0.43 17.34 -11.66
N ILE A 74 -0.78 16.73 -10.52
CA ILE A 74 -0.16 16.99 -9.22
C ILE A 74 1.05 16.07 -9.02
N PHE A 75 0.87 14.77 -9.29
CA PHE A 75 1.87 13.73 -9.07
C PHE A 75 2.30 13.15 -10.42
N PRO A 76 3.37 13.64 -11.05
CA PRO A 76 3.77 13.23 -12.39
C PRO A 76 4.49 11.87 -12.45
N PHE A 77 4.74 11.21 -11.31
CA PHE A 77 5.40 9.91 -11.29
C PHE A 77 4.61 8.85 -12.05
N GLU A 78 5.28 7.87 -12.62
CA GLU A 78 4.68 6.86 -13.50
C GLU A 78 3.70 5.94 -12.78
N LEU A 79 4.09 5.43 -11.59
CA LEU A 79 3.27 4.49 -10.85
C LEU A 79 2.07 5.20 -10.21
N PHE A 80 0.94 4.51 -10.24
CA PHE A 80 -0.31 4.98 -9.64
C PHE A 80 -1.03 3.80 -9.00
N HIS A 81 -1.25 3.87 -7.69
CA HIS A 81 -1.90 2.79 -6.97
C HIS A 81 -3.42 2.88 -7.10
N MET A 82 -4.04 1.76 -7.47
CA MET A 82 -5.49 1.65 -7.72
C MET A 82 -6.19 0.78 -6.69
N GLY A 83 -5.49 0.39 -5.62
CA GLY A 83 -6.03 -0.47 -4.57
C GLY A 83 -6.48 -1.83 -5.09
N GLY A 84 -7.72 -2.18 -4.78
CA GLY A 84 -8.39 -3.38 -5.27
C GLY A 84 -8.36 -4.55 -4.29
N ASP A 85 -8.03 -4.29 -3.02
CA ASP A 85 -8.02 -5.24 -1.92
C ASP A 85 -9.38 -5.30 -1.21
N GLU A 86 -9.56 -6.34 -0.43
CA GLU A 86 -10.66 -6.56 0.53
C GLU A 86 -12.08 -6.33 -0.01
N VAL A 87 -12.28 -6.47 -1.32
CA VAL A 87 -13.55 -6.16 -1.98
C VAL A 87 -14.64 -7.16 -1.62
N ASN A 88 -15.53 -6.78 -0.71
CA ASN A 88 -16.73 -7.54 -0.38
C ASN A 88 -17.86 -7.24 -1.38
N THR A 89 -18.12 -8.19 -2.27
CA THR A 89 -19.11 -8.04 -3.35
C THR A 89 -20.53 -8.46 -2.97
N ASP A 90 -20.82 -8.82 -1.71
CA ASP A 90 -22.11 -9.39 -1.30
C ASP A 90 -23.28 -8.43 -1.57
N CYS A 91 -23.09 -7.13 -1.32
CA CYS A 91 -24.17 -6.18 -1.54
C CYS A 91 -24.45 -5.91 -3.04
N TRP A 92 -23.54 -6.20 -3.95
CA TRP A 92 -23.84 -6.18 -5.38
C TRP A 92 -24.88 -7.25 -5.75
N ASN A 93 -24.85 -8.41 -5.08
CA ASN A 93 -25.83 -9.48 -5.27
C ASN A 93 -27.23 -9.13 -4.76
N THR A 94 -27.32 -8.25 -3.78
CA THR A 94 -28.59 -7.87 -3.14
C THR A 94 -29.16 -6.58 -3.70
N THR A 95 -28.36 -5.76 -4.38
CA THR A 95 -28.80 -4.50 -4.99
C THR A 95 -29.48 -4.76 -6.34
N ALA A 96 -30.78 -4.46 -6.42
CA ALA A 96 -31.65 -4.91 -7.52
C ALA A 96 -31.18 -4.54 -8.94
N HIS A 97 -30.70 -3.30 -9.15
CA HIS A 97 -30.22 -2.88 -10.48
C HIS A 97 -28.88 -3.52 -10.84
N ILE A 98 -27.98 -3.71 -9.87
CA ILE A 98 -26.70 -4.40 -10.10
C ILE A 98 -26.95 -5.87 -10.39
N LYS A 99 -27.82 -6.52 -9.61
CA LYS A 99 -28.21 -7.92 -9.86
C LYS A 99 -28.78 -8.13 -11.27
N ARG A 100 -29.59 -7.18 -11.75
CA ARG A 100 -30.10 -7.20 -13.14
C ARG A 100 -28.91 -7.02 -14.12
N TRP A 101 -28.07 -6.05 -13.92
CA TRP A 101 -26.90 -5.81 -14.75
C TRP A 101 -25.97 -7.03 -14.81
N LEU A 102 -25.73 -7.71 -13.69
CA LEU A 102 -24.97 -8.96 -13.63
C LEU A 102 -25.62 -10.06 -14.50
N THR A 103 -26.95 -10.21 -14.38
CA THR A 103 -27.73 -11.18 -15.16
C THR A 103 -27.64 -10.89 -16.66
N ASP A 104 -27.86 -9.63 -17.05
CA ASP A 104 -27.86 -9.18 -18.45
C ASP A 104 -26.48 -9.37 -19.10
N ASN A 105 -25.41 -9.22 -18.33
CA ASN A 105 -24.02 -9.42 -18.78
C ASN A 105 -23.50 -10.85 -18.54
N LYS A 106 -24.31 -11.75 -17.97
CA LYS A 106 -23.91 -13.13 -17.63
C LYS A 106 -22.67 -13.18 -16.73
N MET A 107 -22.58 -12.28 -15.78
CA MET A 107 -21.48 -12.13 -14.83
C MET A 107 -21.87 -12.58 -13.44
N THR A 108 -20.92 -13.19 -12.73
CA THR A 108 -20.95 -13.32 -11.28
C THR A 108 -20.44 -12.00 -10.64
N THR A 109 -20.59 -11.86 -9.33
CA THR A 109 -20.00 -10.72 -8.62
C THR A 109 -18.47 -10.71 -8.68
N LYS A 110 -17.85 -11.91 -8.76
CA LYS A 110 -16.40 -12.03 -8.97
C LYS A 110 -15.98 -11.55 -10.36
N ASP A 111 -16.76 -11.83 -11.39
CA ASP A 111 -16.52 -11.32 -12.73
C ASP A 111 -16.71 -9.81 -12.79
N ALA A 112 -17.68 -9.27 -12.03
CA ALA A 112 -17.87 -7.83 -11.91
C ALA A 112 -16.71 -7.13 -11.19
N TYR A 113 -16.15 -7.75 -10.14
CA TYR A 113 -14.94 -7.25 -9.49
C TYR A 113 -13.76 -7.24 -10.47
N GLN A 114 -13.53 -8.32 -11.18
CA GLN A 114 -12.52 -8.38 -12.24
C GLN A 114 -12.74 -7.29 -13.31
N TYR A 115 -13.98 -7.13 -13.78
CA TYR A 115 -14.36 -6.11 -14.75
C TYR A 115 -14.04 -4.71 -14.25
N PHE A 116 -14.36 -4.41 -12.99
CA PHE A 116 -14.08 -3.10 -12.39
C PHE A 116 -12.58 -2.83 -12.37
N VAL A 117 -11.78 -3.76 -11.85
CA VAL A 117 -10.31 -3.61 -11.75
C VAL A 117 -9.68 -3.42 -13.12
N VAL A 118 -10.05 -4.25 -14.10
CA VAL A 118 -9.52 -4.13 -15.46
C VAL A 118 -9.85 -2.77 -16.07
N LYS A 119 -11.09 -2.30 -15.90
CA LYS A 119 -11.49 -0.97 -16.38
C LYS A 119 -10.74 0.15 -15.67
N ALA A 120 -10.53 0.05 -14.35
CA ALA A 120 -9.73 1.02 -13.60
C ALA A 120 -8.27 1.05 -14.08
N GLN A 121 -7.67 -0.11 -14.39
CA GLN A 121 -6.34 -0.21 -14.99
C GLN A 121 -6.29 0.44 -16.38
N GLU A 122 -7.29 0.22 -17.22
CA GLU A 122 -7.40 0.87 -18.53
C GLU A 122 -7.43 2.40 -18.40
N ILE A 123 -8.20 2.92 -17.44
CA ILE A 123 -8.25 4.36 -17.13
C ILE A 123 -6.87 4.87 -16.72
N ALA A 124 -6.16 4.17 -15.86
CA ALA A 124 -4.80 4.55 -15.45
C ALA A 124 -3.86 4.59 -16.67
N ILE A 125 -3.87 3.58 -17.52
CA ILE A 125 -3.02 3.47 -18.71
C ILE A 125 -3.33 4.56 -19.72
N LEU A 126 -4.61 4.87 -19.96
CA LEU A 126 -5.03 5.96 -20.84
C LEU A 126 -4.57 7.33 -20.36
N ASN A 127 -4.32 7.47 -19.06
CA ASN A 127 -3.73 8.66 -18.44
C ASN A 127 -2.20 8.58 -18.30
N ASN A 128 -1.53 7.71 -19.08
CA ASN A 128 -0.08 7.48 -19.02
C ASN A 128 0.42 7.12 -17.62
N ARG A 129 -0.30 6.22 -16.96
CA ARG A 129 0.07 5.64 -15.66
C ARG A 129 0.32 4.16 -15.78
N THR A 130 1.20 3.66 -14.96
CA THR A 130 1.37 2.23 -14.72
C THR A 130 0.56 1.87 -13.47
N PRO A 131 -0.47 1.03 -13.59
CA PRO A 131 -1.28 0.65 -12.45
C PRO A 131 -0.49 -0.22 -11.47
N VAL A 132 -0.63 0.08 -10.19
CA VAL A 132 -0.22 -0.76 -9.07
C VAL A 132 -1.50 -1.24 -8.40
N ASN A 133 -1.59 -2.52 -8.07
CA ASN A 133 -2.74 -3.07 -7.34
C ASN A 133 -2.26 -3.99 -6.22
N TRP A 134 -3.04 -4.05 -5.16
CA TRP A 134 -2.85 -5.03 -4.10
C TRP A 134 -2.98 -6.46 -4.62
N GLU A 135 -2.36 -7.40 -3.93
CA GLU A 135 -2.15 -8.79 -4.40
C GLU A 135 -3.43 -9.57 -4.68
N GLU A 136 -4.57 -9.19 -4.11
CA GLU A 136 -5.85 -9.89 -4.31
C GLU A 136 -6.26 -9.90 -5.77
N THR A 137 -5.98 -8.84 -6.50
CA THR A 137 -6.26 -8.77 -7.94
C THR A 137 -5.45 -9.82 -8.70
N PHE A 138 -4.18 -10.00 -8.35
CA PHE A 138 -3.31 -11.03 -8.91
C PHE A 138 -3.71 -12.45 -8.47
N ILE A 139 -4.09 -12.62 -7.20
CA ILE A 139 -4.54 -13.92 -6.68
C ILE A 139 -5.82 -14.38 -7.39
N ASN A 140 -6.76 -13.45 -7.58
CA ASN A 140 -8.09 -13.78 -8.10
C ASN A 140 -8.15 -13.95 -9.62
N PHE A 141 -7.46 -13.10 -10.39
CA PHE A 141 -7.56 -13.10 -11.86
C PHE A 141 -6.26 -12.68 -12.59
N PRO A 142 -5.14 -13.37 -12.34
CA PRO A 142 -3.83 -12.98 -12.86
C PRO A 142 -3.75 -12.90 -14.38
N SER A 143 -4.52 -13.75 -15.09
CA SER A 143 -4.53 -13.79 -16.56
C SER A 143 -5.31 -12.65 -17.21
N LYS A 144 -5.99 -11.82 -16.43
CA LYS A 144 -6.83 -10.70 -16.90
C LYS A 144 -6.20 -9.35 -16.63
N LEU A 145 -5.23 -9.29 -15.73
CA LEU A 145 -4.50 -8.05 -15.45
C LEU A 145 -3.70 -7.61 -16.67
N ASN A 146 -3.57 -6.30 -16.82
CA ASN A 146 -2.67 -5.75 -17.83
C ASN A 146 -1.22 -6.17 -17.50
N PRO A 147 -0.41 -6.62 -18.49
CA PRO A 147 0.98 -7.01 -18.26
C PRO A 147 1.88 -5.92 -17.65
N LYS A 148 1.49 -4.65 -17.75
CA LYS A 148 2.20 -3.54 -17.11
C LYS A 148 1.91 -3.42 -15.61
N THR A 149 0.88 -4.12 -15.10
CA THR A 149 0.50 -4.04 -13.69
C THR A 149 1.67 -4.38 -12.78
N VAL A 150 1.84 -3.59 -11.73
CA VAL A 150 2.73 -3.91 -10.61
C VAL A 150 1.86 -4.55 -9.51
N VAL A 151 2.24 -5.74 -9.09
CA VAL A 151 1.58 -6.44 -7.97
C VAL A 151 2.18 -5.93 -6.66
N HIS A 152 1.37 -5.42 -5.75
CA HIS A 152 1.81 -5.00 -4.44
C HIS A 152 1.43 -6.06 -3.41
N ASN A 153 2.43 -6.75 -2.90
CA ASN A 153 2.25 -7.80 -1.90
C ASN A 153 2.09 -7.21 -0.51
N TRP A 154 1.04 -7.60 0.21
CA TRP A 154 0.85 -7.17 1.59
C TRP A 154 0.38 -8.29 2.53
N LEU A 155 -0.54 -9.15 2.08
CA LEU A 155 -1.30 -10.07 2.93
C LEU A 155 -0.53 -11.35 3.23
N VAL A 156 -0.04 -12.05 2.21
CA VAL A 156 0.60 -13.37 2.37
C VAL A 156 2.02 -13.40 1.82
N SER A 157 2.88 -14.24 2.41
CA SER A 157 4.23 -14.45 1.89
C SER A 157 4.21 -15.20 0.55
N GLY A 158 5.28 -15.02 -0.25
CA GLY A 158 5.48 -15.78 -1.49
C GLY A 158 4.63 -15.34 -2.69
N ILE A 159 4.01 -14.17 -2.65
CA ILE A 159 3.29 -13.62 -3.81
C ILE A 159 4.26 -13.04 -4.84
N CYS A 160 5.27 -12.27 -4.41
CA CYS A 160 6.25 -11.71 -5.35
C CYS A 160 6.94 -12.78 -6.22
N PRO A 161 7.44 -13.91 -5.68
CA PRO A 161 7.95 -15.01 -6.52
C PRO A 161 6.96 -15.51 -7.57
N LYS A 162 5.67 -15.63 -7.22
CA LYS A 162 4.62 -16.06 -8.16
C LYS A 162 4.31 -15.00 -9.22
N ALA A 163 4.34 -13.73 -8.84
CA ALA A 163 4.09 -12.61 -9.75
C ALA A 163 5.21 -12.49 -10.78
N VAL A 164 6.47 -12.48 -10.35
CA VAL A 164 7.62 -12.38 -11.27
C VAL A 164 7.76 -13.60 -12.17
N ALA A 165 7.39 -14.80 -11.71
CA ALA A 165 7.34 -16.00 -12.54
C ALA A 165 6.30 -15.91 -13.67
N LYS A 166 5.32 -15.01 -13.55
CA LYS A 166 4.33 -14.68 -14.59
C LYS A 166 4.70 -13.41 -15.38
N GLY A 167 5.86 -12.80 -15.12
CA GLY A 167 6.33 -11.60 -15.78
C GLY A 167 5.80 -10.28 -15.23
N PHE A 168 5.10 -10.30 -14.10
CA PHE A 168 4.66 -9.07 -13.42
C PHE A 168 5.79 -8.49 -12.56
N ARG A 169 5.88 -7.17 -12.51
CA ARG A 169 6.69 -6.50 -11.49
C ARG A 169 6.02 -6.62 -10.12
N CYS A 170 6.81 -6.59 -9.04
CA CYS A 170 6.28 -6.70 -7.69
C CYS A 170 6.92 -5.71 -6.73
N ILE A 171 6.12 -5.21 -5.78
CA ILE A 171 6.55 -4.46 -4.60
C ILE A 171 6.29 -5.35 -3.38
N PHE A 172 7.29 -5.50 -2.53
CA PHE A 172 7.17 -6.29 -1.30
C PHE A 172 6.78 -5.40 -0.12
N SER A 173 5.69 -5.75 0.57
CA SER A 173 5.19 -5.03 1.75
C SER A 173 4.47 -5.95 2.73
N ASN A 174 4.97 -7.17 2.93
CA ASN A 174 4.27 -8.18 3.72
C ASN A 174 3.94 -7.68 5.14
N GLN A 175 2.65 -7.75 5.52
CA GLN A 175 2.14 -7.22 6.77
C GLN A 175 2.77 -7.86 8.02
N GLY A 176 3.22 -9.10 7.94
CA GLY A 176 3.86 -9.80 9.07
C GLY A 176 5.19 -9.18 9.50
N VAL A 177 5.82 -8.36 8.65
CA VAL A 177 7.14 -7.79 8.89
C VAL A 177 7.25 -6.29 8.60
N TRP A 178 6.52 -5.75 7.61
CA TRP A 178 6.70 -4.36 7.17
C TRP A 178 5.48 -3.46 7.38
N TYR A 179 4.44 -3.94 8.08
CA TYR A 179 3.37 -3.09 8.61
C TYR A 179 3.78 -2.58 9.99
N LEU A 180 4.13 -1.30 10.07
CA LEU A 180 4.69 -0.69 11.28
C LEU A 180 3.61 -0.33 12.31
N ASP A 181 2.35 -0.27 11.91
CA ASP A 181 1.20 -0.20 12.81
C ASP A 181 1.00 -1.49 13.62
N HIS A 182 1.60 -2.62 13.22
CA HIS A 182 1.78 -3.79 14.07
C HIS A 182 2.87 -3.48 15.11
N LEU A 183 2.44 -3.01 16.28
CA LEU A 183 3.33 -2.47 17.31
C LEU A 183 4.27 -3.50 17.95
N ASP A 184 3.94 -4.78 17.84
CA ASP A 184 4.67 -5.91 18.40
C ASP A 184 5.76 -6.48 17.50
N VAL A 185 5.89 -6.01 16.26
CA VAL A 185 6.97 -6.41 15.36
C VAL A 185 8.25 -5.65 15.73
N PRO A 186 9.30 -6.32 16.26
CA PRO A 186 10.57 -5.67 16.57
C PRO A 186 11.37 -5.38 15.28
N TRP A 187 12.49 -4.66 15.42
CA TRP A 187 13.30 -4.25 14.27
C TRP A 187 13.99 -5.42 13.53
N GLN A 188 14.24 -6.56 14.20
CA GLN A 188 14.97 -7.69 13.62
C GLN A 188 14.21 -8.37 12.47
N PRO A 189 12.92 -8.78 12.61
CA PRO A 189 12.11 -9.26 11.49
C PRO A 189 12.02 -8.23 10.35
N VAL A 190 11.89 -6.94 10.68
CA VAL A 190 11.85 -5.86 9.68
C VAL A 190 13.15 -5.84 8.86
N TYR A 191 14.30 -5.92 9.52
CA TYR A 191 15.60 -5.95 8.85
C TYR A 191 15.84 -7.25 8.07
N ASN A 192 15.42 -8.39 8.61
CA ASN A 192 15.69 -9.71 8.01
C ASN A 192 14.77 -10.04 6.83
N ALA A 193 13.67 -9.32 6.65
CA ALA A 193 12.79 -9.52 5.51
C ALA A 193 13.54 -9.25 4.19
N GLU A 194 13.49 -10.22 3.28
CA GLU A 194 14.23 -10.20 2.01
C GLU A 194 13.25 -10.19 0.83
N PRO A 195 13.11 -9.07 0.09
CA PRO A 195 12.20 -8.98 -1.06
C PRO A 195 12.49 -9.98 -2.18
N LEU A 196 13.73 -10.45 -2.28
CA LEU A 196 14.17 -11.42 -3.30
C LEU A 196 14.07 -12.88 -2.81
N GLU A 197 13.52 -13.11 -1.61
CA GLU A 197 13.40 -14.48 -1.08
C GLU A 197 12.59 -15.37 -2.03
N GLY A 198 13.12 -16.56 -2.32
CA GLY A 198 12.49 -17.53 -3.23
C GLY A 198 12.62 -17.22 -4.72
N ILE A 199 13.40 -16.18 -5.11
CA ILE A 199 13.62 -15.81 -6.51
C ILE A 199 15.11 -16.03 -6.85
N SER A 200 15.40 -17.09 -7.58
CA SER A 200 16.79 -17.45 -7.97
C SER A 200 17.18 -16.94 -9.36
N ASP A 201 16.22 -16.72 -10.25
CA ASP A 201 16.45 -16.23 -11.60
C ASP A 201 16.73 -14.72 -11.60
N ALA A 202 17.87 -14.30 -12.19
CA ALA A 202 18.30 -12.91 -12.20
C ALA A 202 17.32 -11.99 -12.95
N ALA A 203 16.73 -12.45 -14.06
CA ALA A 203 15.78 -11.65 -14.82
C ALA A 203 14.45 -11.46 -14.05
N GLN A 204 14.07 -12.44 -13.22
CA GLN A 204 12.92 -12.31 -12.32
C GLN A 204 13.25 -11.38 -11.14
N GLN A 205 14.48 -11.39 -10.62
CA GLN A 205 14.89 -10.46 -9.55
C GLN A 205 14.78 -8.99 -10.00
N GLU A 206 15.07 -8.69 -11.27
CA GLU A 206 14.90 -7.33 -11.85
C GLU A 206 13.45 -6.85 -11.88
N LEU A 207 12.47 -7.76 -11.79
CA LEU A 207 11.06 -7.41 -11.72
C LEU A 207 10.61 -7.00 -10.30
N ILE A 208 11.44 -7.21 -9.29
CA ILE A 208 11.21 -6.72 -7.93
C ILE A 208 11.65 -5.25 -7.87
N LEU A 209 10.67 -4.36 -7.72
CA LEU A 209 10.94 -2.91 -7.65
C LEU A 209 11.53 -2.47 -6.31
N GLY A 210 11.50 -3.34 -5.32
CA GLY A 210 11.88 -3.08 -3.94
C GLY A 210 10.74 -3.40 -2.99
N GLY A 211 10.58 -2.56 -2.00
CA GLY A 211 9.50 -2.74 -1.02
C GLY A 211 9.10 -1.46 -0.33
N GLU A 212 8.09 -1.60 0.51
CA GLU A 212 7.45 -0.51 1.23
C GLU A 212 7.18 -0.93 2.67
N VAL A 213 7.41 -0.03 3.62
CA VAL A 213 6.91 -0.16 4.99
C VAL A 213 5.64 0.65 5.13
N CYS A 214 4.56 0.03 5.57
CA CYS A 214 3.27 0.68 5.75
C CYS A 214 3.09 1.18 7.18
N MET A 215 2.38 2.28 7.32
CA MET A 215 1.92 2.82 8.60
C MET A 215 0.46 3.22 8.45
N TRP A 216 -0.43 2.30 8.78
CA TRP A 216 -1.86 2.50 8.76
C TRP A 216 -2.34 3.20 10.04
N GLY A 217 -3.51 3.83 9.96
CA GLY A 217 -4.03 4.69 11.01
C GLY A 217 -4.91 4.01 12.06
N GLU A 218 -5.09 2.69 12.01
CA GLU A 218 -5.98 1.97 12.93
C GLU A 218 -5.45 1.93 14.36
N ASN A 219 -4.12 1.90 14.52
CA ASN A 219 -3.45 1.74 15.82
C ASN A 219 -2.59 2.94 16.20
N GLY A 220 -2.63 4.04 15.44
CA GLY A 220 -1.79 5.21 15.70
C GLY A 220 -2.40 6.50 15.19
N ASP A 221 -2.00 7.61 15.80
CA ASP A 221 -2.38 8.95 15.36
C ASP A 221 -1.17 9.89 15.29
N THR A 222 -1.42 11.19 15.18
CA THR A 222 -0.34 12.18 15.07
C THR A 222 0.52 12.30 16.32
N SER A 223 0.08 11.77 17.47
CA SER A 223 0.83 11.84 18.74
C SER A 223 1.95 10.80 18.81
N ASP A 224 1.80 9.66 18.13
CA ASP A 224 2.70 8.52 18.24
C ASP A 224 3.29 8.01 16.89
N VAL A 225 2.81 8.52 15.76
CA VAL A 225 3.21 8.05 14.43
C VAL A 225 4.73 8.06 14.21
N GLN A 226 5.44 9.07 14.72
CA GLN A 226 6.90 9.15 14.52
C GLN A 226 7.63 8.02 15.25
N GLN A 227 7.27 7.78 16.51
CA GLN A 227 7.88 6.71 17.31
C GLN A 227 7.42 5.31 16.86
N THR A 228 6.26 5.21 16.24
CA THR A 228 5.77 3.97 15.64
C THR A 228 6.56 3.61 14.39
N ILE A 229 6.83 4.57 13.52
CA ILE A 229 7.63 4.37 12.31
C ILE A 229 9.12 4.17 12.64
N TRP A 230 9.71 5.08 13.43
CA TRP A 230 11.15 5.11 13.67
C TRP A 230 11.54 4.45 15.00
N PRO A 231 12.65 3.69 15.05
CA PRO A 231 13.64 3.50 13.98
C PRO A 231 13.40 2.27 13.09
N ARG A 232 12.27 1.56 13.21
CA ARG A 232 12.03 0.31 12.45
C ARG A 232 12.06 0.51 10.94
N ALA A 233 11.51 1.62 10.44
CA ALA A 233 11.61 1.96 9.01
C ALA A 233 13.07 2.11 8.53
N ALA A 234 13.98 2.54 9.40
CA ALA A 234 15.40 2.61 9.05
C ALA A 234 16.04 1.22 8.87
N ALA A 235 15.54 0.21 9.60
CA ALA A 235 16.00 -1.17 9.40
C ALA A 235 15.57 -1.71 8.02
N ALA A 236 14.33 -1.44 7.59
CA ALA A 236 13.88 -1.77 6.24
C ALA A 236 14.64 -0.97 5.17
N ALA A 237 14.87 0.33 5.42
CA ALA A 237 15.63 1.16 4.49
C ALA A 237 17.04 0.64 4.28
N GLU A 238 17.74 0.21 5.33
CA GLU A 238 19.07 -0.40 5.18
C GLU A 238 19.00 -1.68 4.35
N ARG A 239 17.99 -2.53 4.55
CA ARG A 239 17.78 -3.74 3.73
C ARG A 239 17.58 -3.40 2.25
N LEU A 240 16.82 -2.36 1.93
CA LEU A 240 16.47 -1.97 0.57
C LEU A 240 17.60 -1.21 -0.16
N TRP A 241 18.39 -0.40 0.57
CA TRP A 241 19.39 0.49 -0.03
C TRP A 241 20.82 -0.05 0.03
N SER A 242 21.04 -1.17 0.71
CA SER A 242 22.35 -1.83 0.78
C SER A 242 22.40 -3.07 -0.11
N SER A 243 23.61 -3.45 -0.54
CA SER A 243 23.75 -4.69 -1.29
C SER A 243 23.32 -5.89 -0.45
N ARG A 244 22.80 -6.92 -1.10
CA ARG A 244 22.35 -8.15 -0.44
C ARG A 244 23.49 -8.83 0.33
N GLU A 245 24.71 -8.80 -0.23
CA GLU A 245 25.90 -9.35 0.43
C GLU A 245 26.19 -8.65 1.76
N ALA A 246 26.07 -7.33 1.79
CA ALA A 246 26.30 -6.53 3.01
C ALA A 246 25.22 -6.76 4.07
N THR A 247 23.99 -7.05 3.68
CA THR A 247 22.86 -7.21 4.61
C THR A 247 22.57 -8.65 5.00
N SER A 248 23.17 -9.64 4.32
CA SER A 248 22.93 -11.07 4.56
C SER A 248 23.95 -11.74 5.46
N SER A 249 25.02 -11.03 5.84
CA SER A 249 26.14 -11.60 6.60
C SER A 249 26.19 -11.12 8.05
N GLY A 250 26.57 -12.04 8.95
CA GLY A 250 26.94 -11.72 10.32
C GLY A 250 25.78 -11.70 11.33
N ASN A 251 26.17 -11.44 12.56
CA ASN A 251 25.21 -11.29 13.67
C ASN A 251 24.66 -9.85 13.68
N ILE A 252 23.40 -9.68 13.30
CA ILE A 252 22.76 -8.36 13.20
C ILE A 252 22.78 -7.58 14.53
N ASN A 253 22.79 -8.23 15.67
CA ASN A 253 22.94 -7.56 16.96
C ASN A 253 24.34 -6.94 17.15
N GLN A 254 25.35 -7.43 16.46
CA GLN A 254 26.70 -6.87 16.51
C GLN A 254 26.97 -5.88 15.36
N THR A 255 26.41 -6.13 14.19
CA THR A 255 26.70 -5.35 12.99
C THR A 255 25.69 -4.26 12.72
N VAL A 256 24.39 -4.48 12.95
CA VAL A 256 23.29 -3.55 12.61
C VAL A 256 22.84 -2.75 13.83
N LEU A 257 22.64 -3.39 14.97
CA LEU A 257 22.07 -2.74 16.16
C LEU A 257 22.85 -1.48 16.59
N PRO A 258 24.21 -1.45 16.62
CA PRO A 258 24.92 -0.23 16.99
C PRO A 258 24.67 0.93 16.02
N ARG A 259 24.58 0.64 14.70
CA ARG A 259 24.26 1.67 13.69
C ARG A 259 22.84 2.17 13.83
N LEU A 260 21.90 1.28 14.11
CA LEU A 260 20.50 1.65 14.31
C LEU A 260 20.31 2.50 15.57
N HIS A 261 21.03 2.21 16.66
CA HIS A 261 21.08 3.06 17.86
C HIS A 261 21.64 4.46 17.53
N TYR A 262 22.75 4.52 16.81
CA TYR A 262 23.34 5.79 16.39
C TYR A 262 22.38 6.59 15.50
N PHE A 263 21.76 5.92 14.54
CA PHE A 263 20.78 6.58 13.66
C PHE A 263 19.57 7.11 14.43
N ARG A 264 19.08 6.36 15.43
CA ARG A 264 18.06 6.86 16.33
C ARG A 264 18.46 8.17 17.02
N CYS A 265 19.69 8.24 17.52
CA CYS A 265 20.20 9.48 18.11
C CYS A 265 20.19 10.64 17.12
N LEU A 266 20.59 10.41 15.86
CA LEU A 266 20.53 11.42 14.81
C LEU A 266 19.10 11.88 14.51
N LEU A 267 18.14 10.98 14.49
CA LEU A 267 16.72 11.30 14.33
C LEU A 267 16.24 12.22 15.45
N ASN A 268 16.48 11.84 16.72
CA ASN A 268 16.08 12.64 17.87
C ASN A 268 16.75 14.01 17.87
N MET A 269 18.04 14.11 17.52
CA MET A 269 18.74 15.39 17.39
C MET A 269 18.14 16.30 16.30
N ARG A 270 17.47 15.73 15.31
CA ARG A 270 16.77 16.44 14.22
C ARG A 270 15.29 16.70 14.50
N GLY A 271 14.83 16.40 15.73
CA GLY A 271 13.44 16.62 16.15
C GLY A 271 12.46 15.52 15.73
N VAL A 272 12.94 14.39 15.23
CA VAL A 272 12.10 13.21 14.93
C VAL A 272 12.04 12.32 16.17
N GLN A 273 10.87 12.09 16.70
CA GLN A 273 10.65 11.28 17.91
C GLN A 273 10.79 9.79 17.56
N ALA A 274 12.01 9.26 17.63
CA ALA A 274 12.29 7.86 17.39
C ALA A 274 12.26 7.04 18.67
N ALA A 275 11.48 5.96 18.69
CA ALA A 275 11.37 5.05 19.84
C ALA A 275 12.70 4.34 20.16
N PRO A 276 12.90 3.86 21.38
CA PRO A 276 14.03 2.99 21.72
C PRO A 276 14.09 1.75 20.80
N VAL A 277 15.29 1.40 20.35
CA VAL A 277 15.47 0.33 19.36
C VAL A 277 15.10 -1.04 19.93
N THR A 278 15.53 -1.32 21.16
CA THR A 278 15.41 -2.64 21.80
C THR A 278 14.21 -2.77 22.71
N ASN A 279 13.61 -1.65 23.11
CA ASN A 279 12.42 -1.67 23.95
C ASN A 279 11.15 -1.55 23.09
N PHE A 280 10.61 -2.69 22.65
CA PHE A 280 9.39 -2.70 21.86
C PHE A 280 8.13 -2.35 22.67
N TYR A 281 8.17 -2.44 23.99
CA TYR A 281 7.07 -2.01 24.86
C TYR A 281 6.84 -0.49 24.83
N ALA A 282 7.87 0.29 24.49
CA ALA A 282 7.74 1.74 24.37
C ALA A 282 6.71 2.20 23.31
N ARG A 283 6.26 1.30 22.45
CA ARG A 283 5.23 1.55 21.42
C ARG A 283 3.84 1.04 21.82
N ARG A 284 3.70 0.48 23.01
CA ARG A 284 2.43 -0.08 23.49
C ARG A 284 1.85 0.80 24.58
N PRO A 285 0.52 0.85 24.72
CA PRO A 285 -0.09 1.44 25.91
C PRO A 285 0.36 0.70 27.15
N PRO A 286 0.39 1.36 28.31
CA PRO A 286 0.73 0.73 29.58
C PRO A 286 -0.16 -0.49 29.85
N ILE A 287 0.45 -1.61 30.25
CA ILE A 287 -0.28 -2.84 30.57
C ILE A 287 -1.01 -2.71 31.92
N GLY A 288 -0.54 -1.81 32.79
CA GLY A 288 -1.12 -1.56 34.10
C GLY A 288 -0.34 -0.51 34.90
N PRO A 289 -0.75 -0.24 36.15
CA PRO A 289 -0.03 0.68 37.00
C PRO A 289 1.43 0.26 37.18
N GLY A 290 2.34 1.21 37.00
CA GLY A 290 3.78 0.98 37.13
C GLY A 290 4.50 0.48 35.89
N SER A 291 3.80 0.09 34.82
CA SER A 291 4.43 -0.40 33.58
C SER A 291 5.33 0.64 32.87
N CYS A 292 5.19 1.92 33.18
CA CYS A 292 6.07 2.99 32.70
C CYS A 292 7.51 2.90 33.29
N TYR A 293 7.73 2.14 34.35
CA TYR A 293 9.07 1.93 34.90
C TYR A 293 9.86 0.85 34.13
N ASP A 294 9.18 0.07 33.33
CA ASP A 294 9.78 -1.00 32.51
C ASP A 294 10.17 -0.51 31.08
N GLN A 295 10.09 0.77 30.85
CA GLN A 295 10.37 1.41 29.54
C GLN A 295 11.84 1.83 29.38
#